data_2998a18d5e354d102d6b72781b34a00e
#
_entry.id   2998a18d5e354d102d6b72781b34a00e
#
_cell.length_a   1.000
_cell.length_b   1.000
_cell.length_c   1.000
_cell.angle_alpha   90.00
_cell.angle_beta   90.00
_cell.angle_gamma   90.00
#
_symmetry.space_group_name_H-M   'P 1'
#
loop_
_entity.id
_entity.type
_entity.pdbx_description
1 polymer ?
#
loop_
_entity_poly.entity_id
_entity_poly.type
_entity_poly.pdbx_seq_one_letter_code
_entity_poly.pdbx_strand_id
1 'polypeptide(L)'
;MTTSEFIAIDTNQMPWEERFNERIGRDLFRKELFTDPETGMGVKVVRYPAGVINPNHTHPCGHAMFVLEGNLVTHRGTFGPGSFVWFPEGEAMEHGASADGDVTVVFITNKEFRIDYVED
;
A
#
# COMPACT_ATOMS: atom_id res chain seq x y z
N MET A 1 15.72 0.10 15.70
CA MET A 1 16.41 0.67 14.52
C MET A 1 16.36 2.18 14.59
N THR A 2 17.43 2.82 14.26
CA THR A 2 17.50 4.27 14.22
C THR A 2 17.43 4.76 12.78
N THR A 3 17.01 6.02 12.59
CA THR A 3 16.93 6.66 11.28
C THR A 3 18.30 6.88 10.64
N SER A 4 19.39 6.77 11.45
CA SER A 4 20.75 6.99 10.99
C SER A 4 21.42 5.76 10.40
N GLU A 5 20.76 4.59 10.45
CA GLU A 5 21.34 3.37 9.90
C GLU A 5 21.14 3.29 8.39
N PHE A 6 22.20 2.89 7.70
CA PHE A 6 22.12 2.57 6.29
C PHE A 6 21.40 1.23 6.12
N ILE A 7 20.42 1.19 5.20
CA ILE A 7 19.63 -0.03 4.93
C ILE A 7 19.66 -0.30 3.43
N ALA A 8 19.97 -1.54 3.08
CA ALA A 8 19.90 -1.99 1.69
C ALA A 8 19.27 -3.38 1.68
N ILE A 9 18.17 -3.52 0.95
CA ILE A 9 17.38 -4.75 0.92
C ILE A 9 17.11 -5.13 -0.54
N ASP A 10 17.41 -6.38 -0.89
CA ASP A 10 16.95 -6.95 -2.15
C ASP A 10 15.58 -7.57 -1.91
N THR A 11 14.53 -6.90 -2.35
CA THR A 11 13.17 -7.35 -2.13
C THR A 11 12.86 -8.68 -2.82
N ASN A 12 13.64 -9.06 -3.84
CA ASN A 12 13.46 -10.35 -4.49
C ASN A 12 13.88 -11.52 -3.60
N GLN A 13 14.67 -11.24 -2.56
CA GLN A 13 15.12 -12.23 -1.59
C GLN A 13 14.18 -12.32 -0.39
N MET A 14 13.20 -11.43 -0.30
CA MET A 14 12.25 -11.42 0.81
C MET A 14 11.03 -12.27 0.46
N PRO A 15 10.56 -13.12 1.39
CA PRO A 15 9.28 -13.80 1.18
C PRO A 15 8.12 -12.82 1.32
N TRP A 16 7.03 -13.10 0.62
CA TRP A 16 5.78 -12.37 0.85
C TRP A 16 5.20 -12.78 2.19
N GLU A 17 4.72 -11.79 2.95
CA GLU A 17 3.96 -12.01 4.17
C GLU A 17 2.48 -11.90 3.81
N GLU A 18 1.71 -12.96 4.09
CA GLU A 18 0.27 -12.97 3.86
C GLU A 18 -0.44 -12.36 5.05
N ARG A 19 -1.38 -11.46 4.78
CA ARG A 19 -2.20 -10.84 5.82
C ARG A 19 -3.66 -10.90 5.40
N PHE A 20 -4.45 -11.66 6.16
CA PHE A 20 -5.89 -11.70 5.94
C PHE A 20 -6.50 -10.38 6.37
N ASN A 21 -7.30 -9.79 5.48
CA ASN A 21 -8.04 -8.55 5.76
C ASN A 21 -9.51 -8.92 5.94
N GLU A 22 -10.03 -8.81 7.15
CA GLU A 22 -11.41 -9.21 7.47
C GLU A 22 -12.44 -8.38 6.70
N ARG A 23 -12.17 -7.09 6.48
CA ARG A 23 -13.07 -6.20 5.77
C ARG A 23 -13.23 -6.61 4.31
N ILE A 24 -12.13 -7.04 3.69
CA ILE A 24 -12.12 -7.48 2.28
C ILE A 24 -12.53 -8.95 2.18
N GLY A 25 -12.21 -9.75 3.20
CA GLY A 25 -12.43 -11.21 3.16
C GLY A 25 -11.39 -11.95 2.34
N ARG A 26 -10.23 -11.35 2.09
CA ARG A 26 -9.16 -11.90 1.26
C ARG A 26 -7.80 -11.59 1.87
N ASP A 27 -6.80 -12.37 1.48
CA ASP A 27 -5.42 -12.10 1.85
C ASP A 27 -4.85 -11.00 0.96
N LEU A 28 -4.08 -10.12 1.57
CA LEU A 28 -3.18 -9.21 0.89
C LEU A 28 -1.76 -9.64 1.19
N PHE A 29 -0.81 -9.23 0.37
CA PHE A 29 0.59 -9.65 0.50
C PHE A 29 1.48 -8.44 0.64
N ARG A 30 2.50 -8.54 1.51
CA ARG A 30 3.39 -7.42 1.72
C ARG A 30 4.81 -7.86 2.06
N LYS A 31 5.74 -6.93 1.82
CA LYS A 31 7.13 -7.03 2.25
C LYS A 31 7.44 -5.71 2.97
N GLU A 32 7.63 -5.78 4.28
CA GLU A 32 7.96 -4.60 5.09
C GLU A 32 9.43 -4.26 4.88
N LEU A 33 9.73 -3.01 4.50
CA LEU A 33 11.11 -2.60 4.21
C LEU A 33 11.70 -1.75 5.32
N PHE A 34 10.97 -0.74 5.77
CA PHE A 34 11.53 0.23 6.70
C PHE A 34 10.42 1.02 7.39
N THR A 35 10.62 1.31 8.67
CA THR A 35 9.78 2.25 9.41
C THR A 35 10.69 3.19 10.18
N ASP A 36 10.46 4.50 10.01
CA ASP A 36 11.18 5.52 10.76
C ASP A 36 10.54 5.64 12.14
N PRO A 37 11.27 5.29 13.21
CA PRO A 37 10.70 5.32 14.55
C PRO A 37 10.39 6.73 15.07
N GLU A 38 10.96 7.76 14.50
CA GLU A 38 10.71 9.13 14.93
C GLU A 38 9.43 9.70 14.32
N THR A 39 9.16 9.40 13.06
CA THR A 39 8.03 9.99 12.33
C THR A 39 6.89 9.01 12.11
N GLY A 40 7.17 7.70 12.20
CA GLY A 40 6.23 6.65 11.83
C GLY A 40 6.14 6.44 10.31
N MET A 41 6.93 7.19 9.52
CA MET A 41 7.01 7.00 8.08
C MET A 41 7.38 5.55 7.79
N GLY A 42 6.68 4.91 6.85
CA GLY A 42 6.92 3.52 6.50
C GLY A 42 7.01 3.30 5.01
N VAL A 43 7.75 2.25 4.63
CA VAL A 43 7.89 1.82 3.24
C VAL A 43 7.70 0.32 3.18
N LYS A 44 6.82 -0.13 2.29
CA LYS A 44 6.59 -1.56 2.06
C LYS A 44 6.21 -1.80 0.60
N VAL A 45 6.34 -3.04 0.16
CA VAL A 45 5.80 -3.48 -1.12
C VAL A 45 4.51 -4.22 -0.83
N VAL A 46 3.44 -3.89 -1.53
CA VAL A 46 2.12 -4.50 -1.33
C VAL A 46 1.64 -5.09 -2.65
N ARG A 47 1.04 -6.28 -2.57
CA ARG A 47 0.37 -6.91 -3.72
C ARG A 47 -1.11 -7.13 -3.36
N TYR A 48 -1.98 -6.66 -4.24
CA TYR A 48 -3.40 -6.96 -4.20
C TYR A 48 -3.69 -7.99 -5.27
N PRO A 49 -4.34 -9.11 -4.94
CA PRO A 49 -4.77 -10.08 -5.96
C PRO A 49 -5.76 -9.46 -6.95
N ALA A 50 -5.81 -10.02 -8.15
CA ALA A 50 -6.72 -9.55 -9.22
C ALA A 50 -8.14 -9.34 -8.69
N GLY A 51 -8.71 -8.17 -8.95
CA GLY A 51 -10.07 -7.82 -8.57
C GLY A 51 -10.28 -7.47 -7.10
N VAL A 52 -9.25 -7.54 -6.27
CA VAL A 52 -9.36 -7.22 -4.85
C VAL A 52 -9.17 -5.72 -4.65
N ILE A 53 -10.19 -5.09 -4.09
CA ILE A 53 -10.19 -3.65 -3.80
C ILE A 53 -10.38 -3.46 -2.30
N ASN A 54 -9.50 -2.69 -1.68
CA ASN A 54 -9.68 -2.28 -0.29
C ASN A 54 -10.77 -1.19 -0.28
N PRO A 55 -11.92 -1.45 0.37
CA PRO A 55 -13.06 -0.55 0.25
C PRO A 55 -12.81 0.79 0.94
N ASN A 56 -13.76 1.69 0.79
CA ASN A 56 -13.65 3.08 1.20
C ASN A 56 -13.10 3.25 2.63
N HIS A 57 -12.01 3.98 2.75
CA HIS A 57 -11.32 4.18 4.02
C HIS A 57 -10.51 5.48 4.00
N THR A 58 -10.03 5.88 5.18
CA THR A 58 -9.14 7.02 5.35
C THR A 58 -7.90 6.59 6.12
N HIS A 59 -6.86 7.41 6.06
CA HIS A 59 -5.64 7.22 6.84
C HIS A 59 -5.27 8.51 7.57
N PRO A 60 -4.65 8.43 8.77
CA PRO A 60 -4.13 9.60 9.48
C PRO A 60 -2.78 10.06 8.93
N CYS A 61 -2.47 9.69 7.70
CA CYS A 61 -1.24 10.05 7.02
C CYS A 61 -1.50 10.22 5.53
N GLY A 62 -0.62 10.96 4.85
CA GLY A 62 -0.56 10.92 3.41
C GLY A 62 0.25 9.70 2.98
N HIS A 63 -0.05 9.12 1.82
CA HIS A 63 0.76 8.03 1.31
C HIS A 63 0.85 8.02 -0.20
N ALA A 64 1.95 7.47 -0.69
CA ALA A 64 2.17 7.27 -2.10
C ALA A 64 2.02 5.79 -2.44
N MET A 65 1.60 5.52 -3.66
CA MET A 65 1.71 4.22 -4.27
C MET A 65 2.41 4.39 -5.61
N PHE A 66 3.55 3.72 -5.76
CA PHE A 66 4.26 3.67 -7.04
C PHE A 66 4.03 2.29 -7.64
N VAL A 67 3.40 2.25 -8.81
CA VAL A 67 2.98 0.99 -9.43
C VAL A 67 4.17 0.32 -10.13
N LEU A 68 4.49 -0.90 -9.68
CA LEU A 68 5.54 -1.72 -10.28
C LEU A 68 4.99 -2.63 -11.37
N GLU A 69 3.87 -3.30 -11.09
CA GLU A 69 3.23 -4.25 -12.00
C GLU A 69 1.72 -4.16 -11.85
N GLY A 70 1.01 -4.44 -12.93
CA GLY A 70 -0.44 -4.45 -12.92
C GLY A 70 -1.06 -3.07 -13.00
N ASN A 71 -2.34 -2.98 -12.70
CA ASN A 71 -3.10 -1.74 -12.77
C ASN A 71 -3.73 -1.43 -11.43
N LEU A 72 -3.39 -0.28 -10.89
CA LEU A 72 -3.94 0.20 -9.61
C LEU A 72 -5.26 0.91 -9.88
N VAL A 73 -6.34 0.34 -9.37
CA VAL A 73 -7.67 0.93 -9.43
C VAL A 73 -7.83 1.83 -8.20
N THR A 74 -8.29 3.05 -8.40
CA THR A 74 -8.55 4.00 -7.30
C THR A 74 -9.90 4.66 -7.50
N HIS A 75 -10.36 5.42 -6.52
CA HIS A 75 -11.58 6.22 -6.62
C HIS A 75 -11.47 7.37 -7.62
N ARG A 76 -10.28 7.62 -8.15
CA ARG A 76 -10.03 8.71 -9.12
C ARG A 76 -9.49 8.21 -10.46
N GLY A 77 -9.50 6.91 -10.69
CA GLY A 77 -9.05 6.33 -11.96
C GLY A 77 -8.16 5.13 -11.76
N THR A 78 -7.68 4.59 -12.88
CA THR A 78 -6.83 3.41 -12.94
C THR A 78 -5.48 3.79 -13.52
N PHE A 79 -4.40 3.33 -12.86
CA PHE A 79 -3.04 3.73 -13.19
C PHE A 79 -2.15 2.51 -13.38
N GLY A 80 -1.40 2.48 -14.47
CA GLY A 80 -0.54 1.36 -14.84
C GLY A 80 0.89 1.47 -14.32
N PRO A 81 1.75 0.52 -14.69
CA PRO A 81 3.15 0.50 -14.24
C PRO A 81 3.89 1.80 -14.52
N GLY A 82 4.70 2.23 -13.55
CA GLY A 82 5.43 3.48 -13.62
C GLY A 82 4.66 4.69 -13.10
N SER A 83 3.39 4.50 -12.72
CA SER A 83 2.58 5.60 -12.18
C SER A 83 2.91 5.86 -10.71
N PHE A 84 2.99 7.13 -10.37
CA PHE A 84 3.08 7.59 -8.99
C PHE A 84 1.73 8.19 -8.60
N VAL A 85 1.14 7.70 -7.52
CA VAL A 85 -0.17 8.15 -7.03
C VAL A 85 -0.03 8.61 -5.59
N TRP A 86 -0.46 9.84 -5.30
CA TRP A 86 -0.43 10.37 -3.94
C TRP A 86 -1.85 10.46 -3.38
N PHE A 87 -2.05 9.92 -2.19
CA PHE A 87 -3.31 9.98 -1.46
C PHE A 87 -3.15 10.93 -0.27
N PRO A 88 -3.85 12.07 -0.26
CA PRO A 88 -3.73 13.02 0.86
C PRO A 88 -4.27 12.45 2.16
N GLU A 89 -3.71 12.91 3.27
CA GLU A 89 -4.19 12.57 4.60
C GLU A 89 -5.68 12.89 4.74
N GLY A 90 -6.44 11.94 5.28
CA GLY A 90 -7.86 12.14 5.58
C GLY A 90 -8.81 12.02 4.38
N GLU A 91 -8.30 11.92 3.16
CA GLU A 91 -9.17 11.72 2.00
C GLU A 91 -9.76 10.32 2.02
N ALA A 92 -11.09 10.22 1.85
CA ALA A 92 -11.73 8.92 1.69
C ALA A 92 -11.32 8.32 0.35
N MET A 93 -10.88 7.06 0.37
CA MET A 93 -10.31 6.41 -0.81
C MET A 93 -10.67 4.95 -0.87
N GLU A 94 -10.58 4.38 -2.07
CA GLU A 94 -10.51 2.95 -2.29
C GLU A 94 -9.41 2.69 -3.28
N HIS A 95 -8.75 1.53 -3.16
CA HIS A 95 -7.70 1.15 -4.10
C HIS A 95 -7.45 -0.35 -4.07
N GLY A 96 -6.97 -0.85 -5.19
CA GLY A 96 -6.66 -2.27 -5.32
C GLY A 96 -6.31 -2.63 -6.75
N ALA A 97 -6.53 -3.90 -7.08
CA ALA A 97 -6.18 -4.45 -8.40
C ALA A 97 -7.38 -4.51 -9.32
N SER A 98 -7.14 -4.23 -10.60
CA SER A 98 -8.16 -4.48 -11.63
C SER A 98 -8.41 -5.98 -11.76
N ALA A 99 -9.52 -6.35 -12.40
CA ALA A 99 -9.87 -7.75 -12.59
C ALA A 99 -8.89 -8.49 -13.50
N ASP A 100 -8.06 -7.76 -14.25
CA ASP A 100 -7.15 -8.33 -15.24
C ASP A 100 -5.90 -8.99 -14.64
N GLY A 101 -5.57 -8.66 -13.40
CA GLY A 101 -4.38 -9.24 -12.77
C GLY A 101 -4.04 -8.59 -11.45
N ASP A 102 -3.07 -9.15 -10.76
CA ASP A 102 -2.57 -8.60 -9.51
C ASP A 102 -1.91 -7.24 -9.75
N VAL A 103 -1.94 -6.38 -8.74
CA VAL A 103 -1.16 -5.14 -8.77
C VAL A 103 -0.13 -5.17 -7.65
N THR A 104 1.10 -4.78 -7.98
CA THR A 104 2.19 -4.66 -7.02
C THR A 104 2.65 -3.21 -6.98
N VAL A 105 2.69 -2.65 -5.78
CA VAL A 105 3.04 -1.24 -5.59
C VAL A 105 4.08 -1.08 -4.48
N VAL A 106 4.86 -0.01 -4.56
CA VAL A 106 5.64 0.48 -3.43
C VAL A 106 4.75 1.44 -2.68
N PHE A 107 4.51 1.16 -1.40
CA PHE A 107 3.60 1.91 -0.53
C PHE A 107 4.44 2.68 0.47
N ILE A 108 4.32 4.01 0.45
CA ILE A 108 5.12 4.90 1.29
C ILE A 108 4.19 5.82 2.07
N THR A 109 4.30 5.81 3.39
CA THR A 109 3.54 6.74 4.24
C THR A 109 4.46 7.82 4.78
N ASN A 110 3.92 9.02 5.02
CA ASN A 110 4.75 10.12 5.55
C ASN A 110 4.76 10.16 7.08
N LYS A 111 3.89 9.43 7.74
CA LYS A 111 3.87 9.27 9.19
C LYS A 111 3.13 7.98 9.54
N GLU A 112 2.82 7.77 10.82
CA GLU A 112 2.25 6.52 11.30
C GLU A 112 1.00 6.11 10.51
N PHE A 113 0.95 4.82 10.14
CA PHE A 113 -0.10 4.25 9.30
C PHE A 113 -1.19 3.59 10.13
N ARG A 114 -2.44 3.88 9.78
CA ARG A 114 -3.63 3.21 10.29
C ARG A 114 -4.71 3.26 9.21
N ILE A 115 -5.56 2.25 9.17
CA ILE A 115 -6.70 2.21 8.26
C ILE A 115 -7.98 2.49 9.06
N ASP A 116 -8.71 3.53 8.67
CA ASP A 116 -10.01 3.85 9.26
C ASP A 116 -11.07 3.67 8.19
N TYR A 117 -11.80 2.55 8.25
CA TYR A 117 -12.85 2.28 7.26
C TYR A 117 -14.03 3.21 7.44
N VAL A 118 -14.56 3.70 6.30
CA VAL A 118 -15.74 4.56 6.31
C VAL A 118 -16.97 3.67 6.38
N GLU A 119 -17.82 3.91 7.39
CA GLU A 119 -19.08 3.17 7.52
C GLU A 119 -20.16 3.89 6.73
N ASP A 120 -21.03 3.11 6.14
CA ASP A 120 -22.18 3.62 5.38
C ASP A 120 -23.36 3.97 6.29
#